data_2866921dc5a34b407f9746617d8b8b44
#
_entry.id   2866921dc5a34b407f9746617d8b8b44
#
_cell.length_a   1.000
_cell.length_b   1.000
_cell.length_c   1.000
_cell.angle_alpha   90.00
_cell.angle_beta   90.00
_cell.angle_gamma   90.00
#
_symmetry.space_group_name_H-M   'P 1'
#
loop_
_entity.id
_entity.type
_entity.pdbx_description
1 polymer ?
#
loop_
_entity_poly.entity_id
_entity_poly.type
_entity_poly.pdbx_seq_one_letter_code
_entity_poly.pdbx_strand_id
1 'polypeptide(L)'
;MAELLRNYVAGEWVAGKGDGTTLTDPVTGEALVRVSSDGLDLRAAFDYARTSGGAALRGLTYAARAALLSEVAKLLQARRDDYYAISLANSGTTKNDSAVDIDGGIFTLSYYAKLGATLGDVHVLRDGSPVSLSKDQSFQSQHVLTPTRGVALFINAFNFPSWGLWEKAAPALLSGVPVIVKPATATAWLTQRMVADVVDAGILPAGALSVICGSSAGLLDQIETFDVVSFTGSAETAATLRAHRAFVARGARLNVEADSLNSAILAAD
;
A
#
# COMPACT_ATOMS: atom_id res chain seq x y z
N MET A 1 8.60 -23.84 -16.61
CA MET A 1 7.38 -23.49 -15.83
C MET A 1 7.59 -22.07 -15.36
N ALA A 2 6.62 -21.17 -15.48
CA ALA A 2 6.75 -19.78 -15.02
C ALA A 2 7.06 -19.73 -13.52
N GLU A 3 7.87 -18.75 -13.08
CA GLU A 3 8.23 -18.57 -11.68
C GLU A 3 7.02 -18.28 -10.80
N LEU A 4 6.95 -18.89 -9.60
CA LEU A 4 5.95 -18.53 -8.58
C LEU A 4 6.52 -17.42 -7.70
N LEU A 5 5.97 -16.23 -7.81
CA LEU A 5 6.38 -15.08 -7.01
C LEU A 5 6.09 -15.33 -5.53
N ARG A 6 7.03 -14.95 -4.68
CA ARG A 6 6.87 -15.04 -3.22
C ARG A 6 6.16 -13.81 -2.68
N ASN A 7 5.41 -14.02 -1.61
CA ASN A 7 4.82 -12.98 -0.78
C ASN A 7 5.81 -12.57 0.31
N TYR A 8 5.80 -11.32 0.73
CA TYR A 8 6.55 -10.88 1.90
C TYR A 8 5.61 -10.63 3.06
N VAL A 9 5.60 -11.52 4.02
CA VAL A 9 4.69 -11.50 5.18
C VAL A 9 5.41 -11.94 6.44
N ALA A 10 5.06 -11.37 7.58
CA ALA A 10 5.67 -11.66 8.87
C ALA A 10 7.22 -11.56 8.89
N GLY A 11 7.78 -10.68 8.03
CA GLY A 11 9.24 -10.49 7.93
C GLY A 11 9.96 -11.48 7.03
N GLU A 12 9.24 -12.37 6.32
CA GLU A 12 9.82 -13.44 5.52
C GLU A 12 9.23 -13.53 4.12
N TRP A 13 10.04 -14.01 3.17
CA TRP A 13 9.59 -14.35 1.82
C TRP A 13 8.97 -15.75 1.78
N VAL A 14 7.64 -15.83 1.59
CA VAL A 14 6.88 -17.08 1.63
C VAL A 14 6.22 -17.34 0.28
N ALA A 15 6.40 -18.53 -0.28
CA ALA A 15 5.66 -18.96 -1.45
C ALA A 15 4.24 -19.38 -1.03
N GLY A 16 3.24 -19.01 -1.80
CA GLY A 16 1.90 -19.57 -1.66
C GLY A 16 1.87 -21.04 -2.10
N LYS A 17 0.88 -21.78 -1.65
CA LYS A 17 0.69 -23.20 -2.02
C LYS A 17 0.01 -23.35 -3.38
N GLY A 18 0.14 -24.53 -3.97
CA GLY A 18 -0.49 -24.92 -5.24
C GLY A 18 0.17 -24.24 -6.45
N ASP A 19 -0.47 -24.40 -7.61
CA ASP A 19 0.04 -23.87 -8.87
C ASP A 19 -0.15 -22.37 -9.00
N GLY A 20 -1.08 -21.78 -8.26
CA GLY A 20 -1.41 -20.36 -8.29
C GLY A 20 -2.07 -19.93 -9.61
N THR A 21 -2.16 -18.63 -9.77
CA THR A 21 -2.68 -17.98 -11.00
C THR A 21 -1.52 -17.56 -11.87
N THR A 22 -1.52 -17.98 -13.15
CA THR A 22 -0.54 -17.53 -14.14
C THR A 22 -0.89 -16.14 -14.63
N LEU A 23 0.06 -15.22 -14.57
CA LEU A 23 0.00 -13.92 -15.20
C LEU A 23 0.57 -14.04 -16.63
N THR A 24 -0.12 -13.49 -17.58
CA THR A 24 0.25 -13.56 -19.00
C THR A 24 0.50 -12.18 -19.57
N ASP A 25 1.32 -12.11 -20.57
CA ASP A 25 1.43 -10.95 -21.43
C ASP A 25 0.09 -10.78 -22.18
N PRO A 26 -0.61 -9.63 -22.01
CA PRO A 26 -1.92 -9.43 -22.62
C PRO A 26 -1.87 -9.27 -24.17
N VAL A 27 -0.68 -9.07 -24.75
CA VAL A 27 -0.50 -8.93 -26.19
C VAL A 27 -0.16 -10.27 -26.85
N THR A 28 0.75 -11.04 -26.24
CA THR A 28 1.25 -12.31 -26.83
C THR A 28 0.56 -13.55 -26.25
N GLY A 29 -0.04 -13.44 -25.05
CA GLY A 29 -0.59 -14.57 -24.32
C GLY A 29 0.47 -15.44 -23.63
N GLU A 30 1.74 -15.09 -23.70
CA GLU A 30 2.83 -15.84 -23.09
C GLU A 30 2.75 -15.80 -21.55
N ALA A 31 3.04 -16.93 -20.91
CA ALA A 31 3.10 -17.02 -19.48
C ALA A 31 4.35 -16.32 -18.94
N LEU A 32 4.16 -15.37 -18.01
CA LEU A 32 5.23 -14.56 -17.42
C LEU A 32 5.66 -15.12 -16.06
N VAL A 33 4.77 -14.99 -15.09
CA VAL A 33 4.99 -15.41 -13.70
C VAL A 33 3.70 -16.01 -13.13
N ARG A 34 3.76 -16.59 -11.94
CA ARG A 34 2.58 -17.08 -11.20
C ARG A 34 2.51 -16.43 -9.83
N VAL A 35 1.31 -16.30 -9.29
CA VAL A 35 1.06 -15.78 -7.95
C VAL A 35 0.11 -16.69 -7.18
N SER A 36 0.35 -16.85 -5.88
CA SER A 36 -0.54 -17.56 -4.97
C SER A 36 -0.42 -16.97 -3.57
N SER A 37 -1.54 -16.78 -2.90
CA SER A 37 -1.62 -16.46 -1.47
C SER A 37 -2.14 -17.63 -0.63
N ASP A 38 -2.36 -18.79 -1.24
CA ASP A 38 -2.93 -19.93 -0.55
C ASP A 38 -1.99 -20.46 0.52
N GLY A 39 -2.55 -20.75 1.70
CA GLY A 39 -1.81 -21.28 2.84
C GLY A 39 -0.89 -20.29 3.56
N LEU A 40 -0.97 -19.00 3.26
CA LEU A 40 -0.31 -17.98 4.07
C LEU A 40 -0.99 -17.86 5.44
N ASP A 41 -0.19 -17.68 6.49
CA ASP A 41 -0.70 -17.29 7.80
C ASP A 41 -1.00 -15.78 7.83
N LEU A 42 -2.22 -15.43 7.39
CA LEU A 42 -2.66 -14.04 7.33
C LEU A 42 -2.69 -13.40 8.71
N ARG A 43 -3.04 -14.16 9.76
CA ARG A 43 -3.06 -13.64 11.13
C ARG A 43 -1.66 -13.22 11.56
N ALA A 44 -0.68 -14.10 11.42
CA ALA A 44 0.71 -13.78 11.73
C ALA A 44 1.21 -12.57 10.92
N ALA A 45 0.84 -12.47 9.63
CA ALA A 45 1.21 -11.34 8.79
C ALA A 45 0.70 -10.00 9.33
N PHE A 46 -0.59 -9.94 9.71
CA PHE A 46 -1.19 -8.71 10.27
C PHE A 46 -0.67 -8.39 11.67
N ASP A 47 -0.54 -9.39 12.54
CA ASP A 47 -0.02 -9.20 13.90
C ASP A 47 1.43 -8.70 13.87
N TYR A 48 2.26 -9.26 12.99
CA TYR A 48 3.65 -8.81 12.81
C TYR A 48 3.73 -7.38 12.29
N ALA A 49 2.91 -7.02 11.30
CA ALA A 49 2.84 -5.64 10.81
C ALA A 49 2.46 -4.66 11.93
N ARG A 50 1.43 -4.96 12.75
CA ARG A 50 1.00 -4.10 13.87
C ARG A 50 2.05 -3.98 14.97
N THR A 51 2.63 -5.12 15.39
CA THR A 51 3.48 -5.19 16.59
C THR A 51 4.94 -4.84 16.28
N SER A 52 5.51 -5.34 15.18
CA SER A 52 6.89 -5.07 14.79
C SER A 52 6.99 -3.82 13.92
N GLY A 53 6.40 -3.84 12.73
CA GLY A 53 6.48 -2.74 11.76
C GLY A 53 5.91 -1.44 12.30
N GLY A 54 4.71 -1.50 12.88
CA GLY A 54 4.05 -0.33 13.46
C GLY A 54 4.79 0.23 14.68
N ALA A 55 5.33 -0.62 15.56
CA ALA A 55 6.13 -0.16 16.70
C ALA A 55 7.41 0.54 16.23
N ALA A 56 8.13 -0.05 15.27
CA ALA A 56 9.34 0.53 14.72
C ALA A 56 9.08 1.89 14.06
N LEU A 57 8.03 2.00 13.20
CA LEU A 57 7.67 3.26 12.56
C LEU A 57 7.26 4.34 13.58
N ARG A 58 6.45 3.99 14.59
CA ARG A 58 6.04 4.95 15.64
C ARG A 58 7.19 5.39 16.53
N GLY A 59 8.24 4.58 16.66
CA GLY A 59 9.48 4.95 17.33
C GLY A 59 10.31 6.01 16.59
N LEU A 60 10.01 6.27 15.31
CA LEU A 60 10.68 7.27 14.49
C LEU A 60 9.88 8.58 14.47
N THR A 61 10.61 9.71 14.34
CA THR A 61 10.00 11.02 14.12
C THR A 61 9.49 11.18 12.69
N TYR A 62 8.71 12.22 12.40
CA TYR A 62 8.28 12.52 11.03
C TYR A 62 9.48 12.75 10.10
N ALA A 63 10.48 13.50 10.54
CA ALA A 63 11.71 13.73 9.76
C ALA A 63 12.46 12.42 9.48
N ALA A 64 12.56 11.51 10.44
CA ALA A 64 13.20 10.21 10.26
C ALA A 64 12.43 9.32 9.28
N ARG A 65 11.10 9.24 9.38
CA ARG A 65 10.27 8.51 8.41
C ARG A 65 10.34 9.12 7.01
N ALA A 66 10.39 10.45 6.92
CA ALA A 66 10.57 11.16 5.66
C ALA A 66 11.90 10.81 4.97
N ALA A 67 12.98 10.68 5.74
CA ALA A 67 14.27 10.24 5.22
C ALA A 67 14.19 8.83 4.63
N LEU A 68 13.50 7.89 5.28
CA LEU A 68 13.28 6.54 4.73
C LEU A 68 12.51 6.59 3.41
N LEU A 69 11.44 7.40 3.31
CA LEU A 69 10.69 7.56 2.05
C LEU A 69 11.58 8.14 0.93
N SER A 70 12.48 9.06 1.26
CA SER A 70 13.44 9.61 0.30
C SER A 70 14.38 8.53 -0.25
N GLU A 71 14.89 7.64 0.62
CA GLU A 71 15.74 6.53 0.19
C GLU A 71 14.97 5.51 -0.66
N VAL A 72 13.72 5.19 -0.29
CA VAL A 72 12.84 4.36 -1.12
C VAL A 72 12.65 4.98 -2.51
N ALA A 73 12.33 6.27 -2.60
CA ALA A 73 12.16 6.97 -3.88
C ALA A 73 13.43 6.93 -4.74
N LYS A 74 14.61 7.12 -4.15
CA LYS A 74 15.90 7.05 -4.87
C LYS A 74 16.17 5.63 -5.41
N LEU A 75 15.92 4.61 -4.60
CA LEU A 75 16.09 3.21 -5.00
C LEU A 75 15.20 2.88 -6.20
N LEU A 76 13.91 3.22 -6.10
CA LEU A 76 12.93 2.94 -7.16
C LEU A 76 13.28 3.72 -8.44
N GLN A 77 13.68 4.98 -8.30
CA GLN A 77 14.14 5.79 -9.43
C GLN A 77 15.34 5.18 -10.16
N ALA A 78 16.27 4.60 -9.44
CA ALA A 78 17.45 3.96 -10.02
C ALA A 78 17.14 2.66 -10.79
N ARG A 79 15.99 2.01 -10.50
CA ARG A 79 15.55 0.76 -11.11
C ARG A 79 14.37 0.90 -12.07
N ARG A 80 13.97 2.12 -12.39
CA ARG A 80 12.72 2.38 -13.13
C ARG A 80 12.66 1.68 -14.51
N ASP A 81 13.78 1.49 -15.18
CA ASP A 81 13.81 0.85 -16.50
C ASP A 81 13.43 -0.64 -16.42
N ASP A 82 13.81 -1.34 -15.32
CA ASP A 82 13.36 -2.70 -15.03
C ASP A 82 11.85 -2.74 -14.82
N TYR A 83 11.30 -1.75 -14.10
CA TYR A 83 9.86 -1.65 -13.85
C TYR A 83 9.07 -1.36 -15.14
N TYR A 84 9.61 -0.53 -16.03
CA TYR A 84 9.00 -0.30 -17.34
C TYR A 84 8.93 -1.59 -18.16
N ALA A 85 9.99 -2.41 -18.16
CA ALA A 85 9.97 -3.68 -18.85
C ALA A 85 8.89 -4.63 -18.31
N ILE A 86 8.71 -4.68 -16.97
CA ILE A 86 7.65 -5.48 -16.35
C ILE A 86 6.27 -4.91 -16.69
N SER A 87 6.08 -3.59 -16.65
CA SER A 87 4.81 -2.95 -16.98
C SER A 87 4.40 -3.20 -18.42
N LEU A 88 5.34 -3.07 -19.37
CA LEU A 88 5.10 -3.40 -20.79
C LEU A 88 4.66 -4.86 -20.96
N ALA A 89 5.37 -5.80 -20.32
CA ALA A 89 5.09 -7.22 -20.47
C ALA A 89 3.80 -7.66 -19.75
N ASN A 90 3.55 -7.20 -18.53
CA ASN A 90 2.45 -7.72 -17.69
C ASN A 90 1.17 -6.90 -17.80
N SER A 91 1.26 -5.58 -18.02
CA SER A 91 0.10 -4.70 -18.13
C SER A 91 -0.27 -4.35 -19.58
N GLY A 92 0.60 -4.63 -20.55
CA GLY A 92 0.39 -4.28 -21.97
C GLY A 92 0.34 -2.77 -22.21
N THR A 93 0.92 -1.98 -21.33
CA THR A 93 0.96 -0.52 -21.41
C THR A 93 1.94 -0.04 -22.47
N THR A 94 1.76 1.17 -22.97
CA THR A 94 2.83 1.86 -23.72
C THR A 94 3.91 2.36 -22.76
N LYS A 95 5.08 2.72 -23.28
CA LYS A 95 6.13 3.32 -22.46
C LYS A 95 5.68 4.59 -21.73
N ASN A 96 4.84 5.40 -22.38
CA ASN A 96 4.32 6.64 -21.77
C ASN A 96 3.34 6.34 -20.63
N ASP A 97 2.46 5.36 -20.79
CA ASP A 97 1.53 4.95 -19.73
C ASP A 97 2.28 4.33 -18.56
N SER A 98 3.31 3.52 -18.84
CA SER A 98 4.20 2.97 -17.80
C SER A 98 4.89 4.10 -17.02
N ALA A 99 5.31 5.17 -17.70
CA ALA A 99 5.91 6.33 -17.04
C ALA A 99 4.92 7.06 -16.14
N VAL A 100 3.67 7.22 -16.57
CA VAL A 100 2.62 7.83 -15.73
C VAL A 100 2.44 7.04 -14.43
N ASP A 101 2.37 5.71 -14.51
CA ASP A 101 2.20 4.85 -13.33
C ASP A 101 3.47 4.83 -12.44
N ILE A 102 4.62 4.55 -13.02
CA ILE A 102 5.85 4.29 -12.26
C ILE A 102 6.46 5.60 -11.75
N ASP A 103 6.66 6.58 -12.63
CA ASP A 103 7.24 7.88 -12.23
C ASP A 103 6.26 8.67 -11.36
N GLY A 104 4.94 8.54 -11.59
CA GLY A 104 3.90 9.12 -10.73
C GLY A 104 3.96 8.60 -9.31
N GLY A 105 4.10 7.29 -9.13
CA GLY A 105 4.28 6.66 -7.82
C GLY A 105 5.56 7.13 -7.12
N ILE A 106 6.70 7.18 -7.83
CA ILE A 106 7.98 7.64 -7.30
C ILE A 106 7.92 9.15 -6.96
N PHE A 107 7.26 9.95 -7.80
CA PHE A 107 7.05 11.38 -7.53
C PHE A 107 6.24 11.59 -6.25
N THR A 108 5.18 10.80 -6.06
CA THR A 108 4.34 10.88 -4.85
C THR A 108 5.14 10.52 -3.58
N LEU A 109 5.98 9.49 -3.62
CA LEU A 109 6.92 9.18 -2.53
C LEU A 109 7.83 10.38 -2.22
N SER A 110 8.43 10.99 -3.25
CA SER A 110 9.32 12.14 -3.13
C SER A 110 8.59 13.36 -2.56
N TYR A 111 7.32 13.56 -2.94
CA TYR A 111 6.48 14.62 -2.39
C TYR A 111 6.25 14.45 -0.89
N TYR A 112 5.83 13.25 -0.45
CA TYR A 112 5.62 12.98 0.97
C TYR A 112 6.91 12.97 1.79
N ALA A 113 8.04 12.57 1.20
CA ALA A 113 9.35 12.71 1.83
C ALA A 113 9.69 14.18 2.11
N LYS A 114 9.47 15.07 1.13
CA LYS A 114 9.67 16.52 1.29
C LYS A 114 8.71 17.12 2.32
N LEU A 115 7.41 16.76 2.23
CA LEU A 115 6.40 17.20 3.20
C LEU A 115 6.77 16.75 4.62
N GLY A 116 7.13 15.49 4.80
CA GLY A 116 7.49 14.95 6.12
C GLY A 116 8.71 15.61 6.73
N ALA A 117 9.68 16.02 5.91
CA ALA A 117 10.84 16.78 6.38
C ALA A 117 10.44 18.14 6.98
N THR A 118 9.37 18.78 6.47
CA THR A 118 8.86 20.06 7.02
C THR A 118 8.12 19.89 8.35
N LEU A 119 7.66 18.67 8.67
CA LEU A 119 6.98 18.38 9.93
C LEU A 119 7.93 18.29 11.12
N GLY A 120 9.22 18.12 10.85
CA GLY A 120 10.28 18.21 11.85
C GLY A 120 10.50 16.92 12.67
N ASP A 121 11.35 17.06 13.66
CA ASP A 121 11.81 15.95 14.51
C ASP A 121 10.85 15.72 15.69
N VAL A 122 9.60 15.40 15.35
CA VAL A 122 8.51 15.16 16.31
C VAL A 122 7.81 13.83 16.04
N HIS A 123 7.28 13.19 17.09
CA HIS A 123 6.53 11.94 16.99
C HIS A 123 5.03 12.14 16.78
N VAL A 124 4.52 13.30 17.19
CA VAL A 124 3.11 13.68 17.11
C VAL A 124 2.99 15.10 16.55
N LEU A 125 1.90 15.41 15.90
CA LEU A 125 1.63 16.75 15.39
C LEU A 125 0.61 17.44 16.30
N ARG A 126 0.83 18.72 16.56
CA ARG A 126 -0.17 19.59 17.19
C ARG A 126 -1.06 20.19 16.10
N ASP A 127 -2.37 20.09 16.30
CA ASP A 127 -3.37 20.67 15.41
C ASP A 127 -3.86 22.00 16.01
N GLY A 128 -3.38 23.09 15.44
CA GLY A 128 -3.65 24.44 15.92
C GLY A 128 -2.96 24.81 17.25
N SER A 129 -3.43 25.85 17.88
CA SER A 129 -2.99 26.33 19.18
C SER A 129 -3.88 25.81 20.31
N PRO A 130 -3.37 25.71 21.57
CA PRO A 130 -4.22 25.40 22.72
C PRO A 130 -5.36 26.40 22.85
N VAL A 131 -6.56 25.92 23.17
CA VAL A 131 -7.76 26.72 23.41
C VAL A 131 -8.04 26.73 24.91
N SER A 132 -8.17 27.92 25.50
CA SER A 132 -8.56 28.05 26.90
C SER A 132 -10.05 27.75 27.07
N LEU A 133 -10.36 26.85 27.98
CA LEU A 133 -11.73 26.47 28.37
C LEU A 133 -12.15 27.13 29.69
N SER A 134 -11.24 27.89 30.36
CA SER A 134 -11.52 28.65 31.56
C SER A 134 -11.03 30.09 31.41
N LYS A 135 -11.59 31.01 32.20
CA LYS A 135 -11.23 32.44 32.20
C LYS A 135 -9.79 32.69 32.67
N ASP A 136 -9.29 31.88 33.56
CA ASP A 136 -7.95 31.98 34.16
C ASP A 136 -6.89 31.12 33.44
N GLN A 137 -7.25 30.51 32.30
CA GLN A 137 -6.39 29.62 31.51
C GLN A 137 -5.89 28.36 32.24
N SER A 138 -6.46 28.04 33.40
CA SER A 138 -6.11 26.83 34.15
C SER A 138 -6.58 25.54 33.49
N PHE A 139 -7.56 25.64 32.59
CA PHE A 139 -8.11 24.52 31.81
C PHE A 139 -7.99 24.80 30.31
N GLN A 140 -7.20 23.99 29.64
CA GLN A 140 -6.93 24.13 28.20
C GLN A 140 -7.17 22.82 27.44
N SER A 141 -7.53 22.91 26.18
CA SER A 141 -7.64 21.81 25.24
C SER A 141 -6.63 21.99 24.12
N GLN A 142 -5.97 20.90 23.71
CA GLN A 142 -5.07 20.85 22.56
C GLN A 142 -5.36 19.57 21.75
N HIS A 143 -5.62 19.74 20.45
CA HIS A 143 -5.70 18.60 19.56
C HIS A 143 -4.29 18.14 19.18
N VAL A 144 -4.10 16.83 19.19
CA VAL A 144 -2.86 16.19 18.75
C VAL A 144 -3.18 15.06 17.78
N LEU A 145 -2.40 14.94 16.71
CA LEU A 145 -2.49 13.87 15.74
C LEU A 145 -1.41 12.84 16.09
N THR A 146 -1.84 11.63 16.39
CA THR A 146 -0.95 10.51 16.73
C THR A 146 -1.09 9.39 15.71
N PRO A 147 -0.03 8.61 15.42
CA PRO A 147 -0.14 7.43 14.60
C PRO A 147 -1.16 6.45 15.16
N THR A 148 -2.02 5.89 14.30
CA THR A 148 -2.87 4.75 14.70
C THR A 148 -2.01 3.53 15.03
N ARG A 149 -2.52 2.63 15.88
CA ARG A 149 -1.86 1.36 16.22
C ARG A 149 -2.19 0.22 15.27
N GLY A 150 -2.98 0.50 14.26
CA GLY A 150 -3.41 -0.44 13.24
C GLY A 150 -2.41 -0.62 12.10
N VAL A 151 -2.86 -1.34 11.08
CA VAL A 151 -2.20 -1.54 9.80
C VAL A 151 -3.05 -0.91 8.69
N ALA A 152 -2.41 -0.46 7.63
CA ALA A 152 -3.07 -0.03 6.40
C ALA A 152 -3.06 -1.19 5.40
N LEU A 153 -4.24 -1.76 5.13
CA LEU A 153 -4.43 -2.74 4.07
C LEU A 153 -4.86 -2.05 2.79
N PHE A 154 -4.09 -2.23 1.71
CA PHE A 154 -4.46 -1.72 0.38
C PHE A 154 -4.85 -2.87 -0.53
N ILE A 155 -6.07 -2.79 -1.08
CA ILE A 155 -6.58 -3.68 -2.11
C ILE A 155 -6.70 -2.84 -3.37
N ASN A 156 -5.74 -2.99 -4.28
CA ASN A 156 -5.55 -2.08 -5.41
C ASN A 156 -6.13 -2.64 -6.71
N ALA A 157 -6.47 -1.73 -7.63
CA ALA A 157 -6.88 -2.05 -8.99
C ALA A 157 -5.69 -2.43 -9.88
N PHE A 158 -5.99 -2.94 -11.07
CA PHE A 158 -4.98 -3.48 -12.01
C PHE A 158 -4.30 -2.41 -12.87
N ASN A 159 -4.93 -1.26 -13.05
CA ASN A 159 -4.53 -0.25 -14.04
C ASN A 159 -3.32 0.60 -13.65
N PHE A 160 -3.06 0.77 -12.34
CA PHE A 160 -1.92 1.51 -11.79
C PHE A 160 -1.21 0.71 -10.68
N PRO A 161 -0.52 -0.40 -11.04
CA PRO A 161 0.10 -1.29 -10.04
C PRO A 161 1.22 -0.64 -9.22
N SER A 162 1.89 0.38 -9.75
CA SER A 162 2.91 1.17 -9.04
C SER A 162 2.29 2.35 -8.28
N TRP A 163 1.63 3.25 -8.98
CA TRP A 163 1.05 4.45 -8.37
C TRP A 163 0.03 4.09 -7.28
N GLY A 164 -0.89 3.16 -7.56
CA GLY A 164 -1.89 2.71 -6.60
C GLY A 164 -1.31 2.18 -5.28
N LEU A 165 -0.08 1.65 -5.28
CA LEU A 165 0.65 1.35 -4.05
C LEU A 165 1.20 2.63 -3.41
N TRP A 166 2.04 3.38 -4.13
CA TRP A 166 2.87 4.39 -3.52
C TRP A 166 2.12 5.65 -3.11
N GLU A 167 1.01 6.00 -3.78
CA GLU A 167 0.15 7.12 -3.38
C GLU A 167 -0.46 6.93 -1.98
N LYS A 168 -0.73 5.66 -1.61
CA LYS A 168 -1.30 5.30 -0.32
C LYS A 168 -0.23 4.94 0.71
N ALA A 169 0.84 4.26 0.28
CA ALA A 169 1.92 3.82 1.16
C ALA A 169 2.75 5.01 1.69
N ALA A 170 3.01 6.02 0.86
CA ALA A 170 3.79 7.17 1.29
C ALA A 170 3.17 7.91 2.49
N PRO A 171 1.90 8.36 2.47
CA PRO A 171 1.27 8.98 3.64
C PRO A 171 1.10 8.01 4.82
N ALA A 172 0.81 6.72 4.59
CA ALA A 172 0.68 5.75 5.67
C ALA A 172 2.00 5.56 6.42
N LEU A 173 3.09 5.28 5.71
CA LEU A 173 4.43 5.10 6.30
C LEU A 173 4.92 6.38 6.98
N LEU A 174 4.70 7.55 6.35
CA LEU A 174 5.02 8.85 6.95
C LEU A 174 4.24 9.08 8.26
N SER A 175 2.99 8.64 8.32
CA SER A 175 2.16 8.71 9.52
C SER A 175 2.49 7.64 10.57
N GLY A 176 3.49 6.79 10.33
CA GLY A 176 3.89 5.73 11.26
C GLY A 176 3.00 4.49 11.24
N VAL A 177 2.29 4.25 10.13
CA VAL A 177 1.37 3.12 9.93
C VAL A 177 1.98 2.12 8.97
N PRO A 178 2.16 0.84 9.36
CA PRO A 178 2.68 -0.19 8.49
C PRO A 178 1.65 -0.55 7.40
N VAL A 179 2.15 -1.02 6.27
CA VAL A 179 1.38 -1.29 5.06
C VAL A 179 1.41 -2.77 4.70
N ILE A 180 0.24 -3.33 4.40
CA ILE A 180 0.08 -4.58 3.67
C ILE A 180 -0.60 -4.25 2.35
N VAL A 181 0.07 -4.51 1.23
CA VAL A 181 -0.53 -4.31 -0.09
C VAL A 181 -0.94 -5.64 -0.72
N LYS A 182 -2.16 -5.67 -1.22
CA LYS A 182 -2.70 -6.72 -2.10
C LYS A 182 -2.95 -6.09 -3.47
N PRO A 183 -2.01 -6.21 -4.42
CA PRO A 183 -2.22 -5.74 -5.79
C PRO A 183 -3.32 -6.55 -6.49
N ALA A 184 -3.90 -6.02 -7.55
CA ALA A 184 -4.75 -6.82 -8.42
C ALA A 184 -3.94 -7.99 -8.98
N THR A 185 -4.54 -9.18 -9.01
CA THR A 185 -3.84 -10.41 -9.41
C THR A 185 -3.21 -10.28 -10.80
N ALA A 186 -3.96 -9.74 -11.77
CA ALA A 186 -3.53 -9.65 -13.16
C ALA A 186 -2.21 -8.86 -13.38
N THR A 187 -1.94 -7.84 -12.57
CA THR A 187 -0.77 -6.96 -12.70
C THR A 187 0.11 -6.94 -11.44
N ALA A 188 0.04 -8.01 -10.65
CA ALA A 188 0.73 -8.09 -9.36
C ALA A 188 2.26 -8.08 -9.47
N TRP A 189 2.82 -8.44 -10.61
CA TRP A 189 4.27 -8.61 -10.78
C TRP A 189 5.03 -7.31 -10.54
N LEU A 190 4.57 -6.19 -11.10
CA LEU A 190 5.23 -4.90 -10.89
C LEU A 190 5.23 -4.49 -9.42
N THR A 191 4.08 -4.54 -8.76
CA THR A 191 3.98 -4.21 -7.33
C THR A 191 4.88 -5.10 -6.48
N GLN A 192 4.85 -6.41 -6.72
CA GLN A 192 5.68 -7.37 -5.99
C GLN A 192 7.17 -7.08 -6.19
N ARG A 193 7.61 -6.80 -7.43
CA ARG A 193 9.01 -6.48 -7.71
C ARG A 193 9.45 -5.20 -7.01
N MET A 194 8.65 -4.13 -7.03
CA MET A 194 8.99 -2.88 -6.34
C MET A 194 9.08 -3.07 -4.83
N VAL A 195 8.16 -3.84 -4.23
CA VAL A 195 8.23 -4.18 -2.80
C VAL A 195 9.46 -5.04 -2.51
N ALA A 196 9.78 -6.01 -3.37
CA ALA A 196 10.97 -6.85 -3.21
C ALA A 196 12.25 -6.01 -3.17
N ASP A 197 12.40 -5.09 -4.11
CA ASP A 197 13.58 -4.23 -4.17
C ASP A 197 13.73 -3.36 -2.92
N VAL A 198 12.62 -2.85 -2.35
CA VAL A 198 12.63 -2.04 -1.12
C VAL A 198 12.95 -2.89 0.12
N VAL A 199 12.37 -4.10 0.20
CA VAL A 199 12.58 -5.03 1.31
C VAL A 199 14.03 -5.53 1.31
N ASP A 200 14.53 -5.97 0.16
CA ASP A 200 15.89 -6.53 0.01
C ASP A 200 16.97 -5.47 0.25
N ALA A 201 16.67 -4.20 -0.02
CA ALA A 201 17.55 -3.09 0.33
C ALA A 201 17.59 -2.75 1.83
N GLY A 202 16.66 -3.29 2.63
CA GLY A 202 16.61 -3.07 4.07
C GLY A 202 16.34 -1.62 4.49
N ILE A 203 15.73 -0.79 3.63
CA ILE A 203 15.52 0.64 3.89
C ILE A 203 14.44 0.83 4.97
N LEU A 204 13.33 0.09 4.86
CA LEU A 204 12.23 0.18 5.82
C LEU A 204 12.42 -0.81 6.97
N PRO A 205 11.96 -0.48 8.19
CA PRO A 205 11.93 -1.44 9.28
C PRO A 205 11.15 -2.71 8.91
N ALA A 206 11.59 -3.85 9.40
CA ALA A 206 10.90 -5.12 9.18
C ALA A 206 9.44 -5.04 9.63
N GLY A 207 8.51 -5.50 8.79
CA GLY A 207 7.06 -5.41 9.02
C GLY A 207 6.43 -4.07 8.65
N ALA A 208 7.20 -3.05 8.24
CA ALA A 208 6.65 -1.76 7.80
C ALA A 208 5.94 -1.84 6.44
N LEU A 209 6.40 -2.72 5.55
CA LEU A 209 5.82 -2.95 4.23
C LEU A 209 5.75 -4.46 3.95
N SER A 210 4.58 -4.94 3.54
CA SER A 210 4.34 -6.33 3.18
C SER A 210 3.54 -6.41 1.87
N VAL A 211 3.69 -7.52 1.12
CA VAL A 211 2.95 -7.75 -0.12
C VAL A 211 2.35 -9.15 -0.14
N ILE A 212 1.07 -9.24 -0.53
CA ILE A 212 0.32 -10.49 -0.70
C ILE A 212 -0.23 -10.54 -2.11
N CYS A 213 0.33 -11.41 -2.95
CA CYS A 213 -0.05 -11.60 -4.35
C CYS A 213 -0.95 -12.81 -4.52
N GLY A 214 -2.17 -12.61 -5.04
CA GLY A 214 -3.15 -13.66 -5.25
C GLY A 214 -4.55 -13.28 -4.75
N SER A 215 -5.24 -14.20 -4.09
CA SER A 215 -6.58 -14.01 -3.58
C SER A 215 -6.64 -12.96 -2.44
N SER A 216 -7.76 -12.26 -2.34
CA SER A 216 -8.08 -11.38 -1.19
C SER A 216 -8.87 -12.09 -0.09
N ALA A 217 -9.18 -13.39 -0.27
CA ALA A 217 -9.95 -14.15 0.70
C ALA A 217 -9.28 -14.14 2.08
N GLY A 218 -10.07 -13.91 3.12
CA GLY A 218 -9.62 -13.91 4.51
C GLY A 218 -8.86 -12.66 4.98
N LEU A 219 -8.47 -11.73 4.08
CA LEU A 219 -7.76 -10.51 4.48
C LEU A 219 -8.60 -9.63 5.40
N LEU A 220 -9.88 -9.42 5.07
CA LEU A 220 -10.78 -8.58 5.89
C LEU A 220 -11.12 -9.21 7.23
N ASP A 221 -10.99 -10.53 7.37
CA ASP A 221 -11.18 -11.22 8.66
C ASP A 221 -10.12 -10.84 9.69
N GLN A 222 -8.94 -10.41 9.23
CA GLN A 222 -7.81 -9.98 10.05
C GLN A 222 -7.89 -8.51 10.48
N ILE A 223 -8.85 -7.75 9.94
CA ILE A 223 -8.98 -6.30 10.21
C ILE A 223 -9.52 -6.06 11.62
N GLU A 224 -8.88 -5.15 12.35
CA GLU A 224 -9.23 -4.73 13.70
C GLU A 224 -9.65 -3.24 13.73
N THR A 225 -10.13 -2.76 14.88
CA THR A 225 -10.71 -1.41 15.06
C THR A 225 -9.81 -0.26 14.59
N PHE A 226 -8.50 -0.37 14.80
CA PHE A 226 -7.56 0.71 14.46
C PHE A 226 -6.96 0.59 13.07
N ASP A 227 -7.34 -0.43 12.31
CA ASP A 227 -6.87 -0.62 10.95
C ASP A 227 -7.60 0.29 9.97
N VAL A 228 -6.93 0.54 8.85
CA VAL A 228 -7.47 1.28 7.72
C VAL A 228 -7.40 0.40 6.49
N VAL A 229 -8.50 0.26 5.78
CA VAL A 229 -8.54 -0.42 4.48
C VAL A 229 -8.75 0.64 3.41
N SER A 230 -7.94 0.62 2.36
CA SER A 230 -8.17 1.39 1.15
C SER A 230 -8.38 0.44 -0.03
N PHE A 231 -9.50 0.59 -0.69
CA PHE A 231 -9.91 -0.20 -1.84
C PHE A 231 -10.03 0.68 -3.08
N THR A 232 -9.40 0.24 -4.17
CA THR A 232 -9.61 0.81 -5.50
C THR A 232 -10.08 -0.29 -6.44
N GLY A 233 -11.24 -0.12 -7.08
CA GLY A 233 -11.82 -1.12 -7.96
C GLY A 233 -13.28 -0.82 -8.34
N SER A 234 -14.10 -1.87 -8.54
CA SER A 234 -15.51 -1.71 -8.92
C SER A 234 -16.41 -1.30 -7.75
N ALA A 235 -17.48 -0.55 -8.03
CA ALA A 235 -18.50 -0.19 -7.05
C ALA A 235 -19.20 -1.42 -6.47
N GLU A 236 -19.38 -2.49 -7.25
CA GLU A 236 -19.97 -3.75 -6.79
C GLU A 236 -19.08 -4.42 -5.72
N THR A 237 -17.79 -4.53 -5.97
CA THR A 237 -16.83 -5.04 -4.98
C THR A 237 -16.79 -4.14 -3.75
N ALA A 238 -16.80 -2.81 -3.93
CA ALA A 238 -16.83 -1.86 -2.83
C ALA A 238 -18.08 -2.04 -1.94
N ALA A 239 -19.26 -2.29 -2.54
CA ALA A 239 -20.48 -2.56 -1.79
C ALA A 239 -20.37 -3.84 -0.95
N THR A 240 -19.80 -4.91 -1.52
CA THR A 240 -19.52 -6.16 -0.82
C THR A 240 -18.55 -5.93 0.37
N LEU A 241 -17.48 -5.18 0.15
CA LEU A 241 -16.51 -4.87 1.21
C LEU A 241 -17.17 -4.07 2.34
N ARG A 242 -17.96 -3.03 2.02
CA ARG A 242 -18.66 -2.20 3.02
C ARG A 242 -19.57 -3.01 3.95
N ALA A 243 -20.16 -4.09 3.47
CA ALA A 243 -20.99 -4.98 4.26
C ALA A 243 -20.22 -5.91 5.20
N HIS A 244 -18.88 -5.95 5.10
CA HIS A 244 -18.08 -6.85 5.92
C HIS A 244 -18.07 -6.43 7.40
N ARG A 245 -18.10 -7.41 8.31
CA ARG A 245 -18.13 -7.19 9.77
C ARG A 245 -17.00 -6.32 10.33
N ALA A 246 -15.85 -6.27 9.64
CA ALA A 246 -14.74 -5.41 10.04
C ALA A 246 -15.15 -3.93 10.08
N PHE A 247 -16.00 -3.49 9.17
CA PHE A 247 -16.47 -2.11 9.10
C PHE A 247 -17.76 -1.88 9.90
N VAL A 248 -18.69 -2.83 9.84
CA VAL A 248 -20.00 -2.70 10.49
C VAL A 248 -19.90 -2.89 12.01
N ALA A 249 -19.14 -3.90 12.47
CA ALA A 249 -19.12 -4.29 13.87
C ALA A 249 -17.84 -3.83 14.62
N ARG A 250 -16.69 -3.75 13.94
CA ARG A 250 -15.42 -3.38 14.57
C ARG A 250 -15.07 -1.90 14.38
N GLY A 251 -15.79 -1.18 13.52
CA GLY A 251 -15.57 0.25 13.28
C GLY A 251 -14.24 0.58 12.58
N ALA A 252 -13.62 -0.37 11.88
CA ALA A 252 -12.45 -0.12 11.07
C ALA A 252 -12.78 0.87 9.95
N ARG A 253 -11.79 1.65 9.52
CA ARG A 253 -11.98 2.65 8.47
C ARG A 253 -11.87 2.00 7.10
N LEU A 254 -12.81 2.34 6.20
CA LEU A 254 -12.77 1.95 4.80
C LEU A 254 -12.78 3.20 3.92
N ASN A 255 -11.71 3.38 3.14
CA ASN A 255 -11.64 4.33 2.06
C ASN A 255 -11.89 3.60 0.74
N VAL A 256 -12.75 4.16 -0.11
CA VAL A 256 -13.14 3.54 -1.39
C VAL A 256 -12.98 4.54 -2.51
N GLU A 257 -12.22 4.12 -3.50
CA GLU A 257 -12.16 4.72 -4.83
C GLU A 257 -12.75 3.71 -5.81
N ALA A 258 -13.91 4.02 -6.38
CA ALA A 258 -14.65 3.04 -7.18
C ALA A 258 -15.16 3.63 -8.48
N ASP A 259 -15.04 2.81 -9.54
CA ASP A 259 -15.46 3.10 -10.91
C ASP A 259 -14.76 4.33 -11.52
N SER A 260 -15.38 4.91 -12.54
CA SER A 260 -14.90 6.10 -13.24
C SER A 260 -16.05 6.99 -13.63
N LEU A 261 -15.81 8.29 -13.69
CA LEU A 261 -16.76 9.26 -14.25
C LEU A 261 -16.57 9.46 -15.76
N ASN A 262 -15.61 8.77 -16.37
CA ASN A 262 -15.36 8.85 -17.79
C ASN A 262 -16.52 8.24 -18.59
N SER A 263 -16.93 8.92 -19.63
CA SER A 263 -18.02 8.48 -20.53
C SER A 263 -17.42 7.91 -21.82
N ALA A 264 -17.97 6.77 -22.29
CA ALA A 264 -17.73 6.27 -23.62
C ALA A 264 -18.98 6.52 -24.47
N ILE A 265 -18.83 7.22 -25.60
CA ILE A 265 -19.92 7.51 -26.55
C ILE A 265 -19.67 6.63 -27.76
N LEU A 266 -20.60 5.70 -28.01
CA LEU A 266 -20.58 4.85 -29.19
C LEU A 266 -21.48 5.46 -30.26
N ALA A 267 -20.94 5.64 -31.47
CA ALA A 267 -21.72 6.04 -32.64
C ALA A 267 -22.52 4.84 -33.19
N ALA A 268 -23.50 5.13 -34.02
CA ALA A 268 -24.40 4.10 -34.57
C ALA A 268 -23.80 3.33 -35.79
N ASP A 269 -22.65 3.74 -36.32
CA ASP A 269 -21.96 3.22 -37.49
C ASP A 269 -20.76 2.32 -37.15
#